data_cf497161371cc4fb1be78b055f897256
#
_entry.id   cf497161371cc4fb1be78b055f897256
#
_cell.length_a   1.000
_cell.length_b   1.000
_cell.length_c   1.000
_cell.angle_alpha   90.00
_cell.angle_beta   90.00
_cell.angle_gamma   90.00
#
_symmetry.space_group_name_H-M   'P 1'
#
loop_
_entity.id
_entity.type
_entity.pdbx_description
1 polymer ?
#
loop_
_entity_poly.entity_id
_entity_poly.type
_entity_poly.pdbx_seq_one_letter_code
_entity_poly.pdbx_strand_id
1 'polypeptide(L)'
;MQVPEGPLYGQLKRGNDITLPDGREIKSADVIGPAKKGRTVVILGDTRKTPNAGELATGADVLVHESTYGKGEGKQARNHYHSTSIQAAEVAENAGVGRLLLTHISARYAGKSANELAYQARTIFENTRVVNDFDVFEVPCGEQSNSKPIKLTPVDEDEQ
;
A
#
# COMPACT_ATOMS: atom_id res chain seq x y z
N MET A 1 -23.13 -1.27 -30.17
CA MET A 1 -24.36 -1.45 -29.37
C MET A 1 -24.46 -0.23 -28.46
N GLN A 2 -25.49 0.63 -28.63
CA GLN A 2 -25.63 1.83 -27.80
C GLN A 2 -26.75 1.59 -26.79
N VAL A 3 -26.40 1.62 -25.51
CA VAL A 3 -27.35 1.69 -24.39
C VAL A 3 -27.52 3.16 -24.04
N PRO A 4 -28.73 3.69 -23.88
CA PRO A 4 -28.95 5.08 -23.48
C PRO A 4 -28.27 5.37 -22.12
N GLU A 5 -27.63 6.52 -22.01
CA GLU A 5 -27.05 6.94 -20.73
C GLU A 5 -28.13 7.08 -19.66
N GLY A 6 -27.88 6.57 -18.47
CA GLY A 6 -28.81 6.69 -17.36
C GLY A 6 -28.80 5.49 -16.39
N PRO A 7 -29.92 5.29 -15.65
CA PRO A 7 -30.02 4.28 -14.60
C PRO A 7 -29.75 2.84 -15.06
N LEU A 8 -29.95 2.54 -16.34
CA LEU A 8 -29.70 1.20 -16.93
C LEU A 8 -28.24 0.79 -16.85
N TYR A 9 -27.29 1.73 -17.03
CA TYR A 9 -25.88 1.46 -16.81
C TYR A 9 -25.57 1.02 -15.36
N GLY A 10 -26.24 1.64 -14.40
CA GLY A 10 -26.11 1.26 -13.00
C GLY A 10 -26.63 -0.14 -12.71
N GLN A 11 -27.68 -0.59 -13.41
CA GLN A 11 -28.20 -1.95 -13.27
C GLN A 11 -27.21 -2.97 -13.85
N LEU A 12 -26.72 -2.74 -15.06
CA LEU A 12 -25.69 -3.58 -15.68
C LEU A 12 -24.46 -3.70 -14.80
N LYS A 13 -23.92 -2.57 -14.28
CA LYS A 13 -22.75 -2.56 -13.38
C LYS A 13 -22.97 -3.38 -12.09
N ARG A 14 -24.19 -3.51 -11.63
CA ARG A 14 -24.54 -4.35 -10.46
C ARG A 14 -24.77 -5.83 -10.81
N GLY A 15 -24.56 -6.21 -12.07
CA GLY A 15 -24.74 -7.58 -12.53
C GLY A 15 -26.17 -7.93 -12.94
N ASN A 16 -27.07 -6.94 -13.07
CA ASN A 16 -28.45 -7.16 -13.48
C ASN A 16 -28.58 -7.05 -15.00
N ASP A 17 -29.25 -8.00 -15.63
CA ASP A 17 -29.64 -7.90 -17.03
C ASP A 17 -30.72 -6.83 -17.18
N ILE A 18 -30.75 -6.19 -18.36
CA ILE A 18 -31.72 -5.14 -18.66
C ILE A 18 -32.45 -5.41 -19.96
N THR A 19 -33.70 -4.91 -20.06
CA THR A 19 -34.46 -4.86 -21.30
C THR A 19 -34.59 -3.41 -21.73
N LEU A 20 -34.20 -3.13 -22.97
CA LEU A 20 -34.33 -1.79 -23.57
C LEU A 20 -35.79 -1.52 -23.98
N PRO A 21 -36.19 -0.25 -24.19
CA PRO A 21 -37.54 0.12 -24.63
C PRO A 21 -37.95 -0.52 -25.96
N ASP A 22 -37.01 -0.91 -26.78
CA ASP A 22 -37.24 -1.59 -28.06
C ASP A 22 -37.36 -3.13 -27.93
N GLY A 23 -37.36 -3.65 -26.70
CA GLY A 23 -37.51 -5.08 -26.40
C GLY A 23 -36.21 -5.89 -26.44
N ARG A 24 -35.07 -5.27 -26.74
CA ARG A 24 -33.77 -5.99 -26.72
C ARG A 24 -33.32 -6.24 -25.28
N GLU A 25 -32.92 -7.47 -25.02
CA GLU A 25 -32.25 -7.82 -23.75
C GLU A 25 -30.75 -7.67 -23.87
N ILE A 26 -30.14 -7.09 -22.83
CA ILE A 26 -28.68 -6.97 -22.69
C ILE A 26 -28.30 -7.68 -21.40
N LYS A 27 -27.51 -8.73 -21.55
CA LYS A 27 -26.97 -9.45 -20.39
C LYS A 27 -25.80 -8.68 -19.81
N SER A 28 -25.82 -8.51 -18.51
CA SER A 28 -24.73 -7.89 -17.77
C SER A 28 -23.39 -8.58 -18.05
N ALA A 29 -23.38 -9.91 -18.11
CA ALA A 29 -22.19 -10.71 -18.40
C ALA A 29 -21.53 -10.40 -19.75
N ASP A 30 -22.30 -9.91 -20.75
CA ASP A 30 -21.78 -9.61 -22.09
C ASP A 30 -21.09 -8.24 -22.18
N VAL A 31 -21.35 -7.36 -21.20
CA VAL A 31 -20.88 -5.97 -21.21
C VAL A 31 -19.99 -5.61 -20.04
N ILE A 32 -20.00 -6.40 -18.99
CA ILE A 32 -19.11 -6.22 -17.84
C ILE A 32 -17.90 -7.13 -18.00
N GLY A 33 -16.72 -6.51 -18.04
CA GLY A 33 -15.47 -7.27 -17.99
C GLY A 33 -15.24 -7.89 -16.59
N PRO A 34 -14.22 -8.72 -16.44
CA PRO A 34 -13.86 -9.30 -15.16
C PRO A 34 -13.64 -8.23 -14.10
N ALA A 35 -14.01 -8.52 -12.86
CA ALA A 35 -13.79 -7.62 -11.74
C ALA A 35 -12.30 -7.26 -11.63
N LYS A 36 -12.00 -5.97 -11.61
CA LYS A 36 -10.63 -5.49 -11.39
C LYS A 36 -10.36 -5.45 -9.90
N LYS A 37 -9.29 -6.12 -9.48
CA LYS A 37 -8.82 -6.04 -8.09
C LYS A 37 -8.46 -4.57 -7.79
N GLY A 38 -9.03 -4.03 -6.72
CA GLY A 38 -8.63 -2.73 -6.17
C GLY A 38 -7.23 -2.81 -5.56
N ARG A 39 -6.78 -1.70 -4.98
CA ARG A 39 -5.52 -1.63 -4.24
C ARG A 39 -5.81 -1.58 -2.74
N THR A 40 -4.90 -2.18 -1.99
CA THR A 40 -4.95 -2.15 -0.53
C THR A 40 -3.70 -1.45 -0.01
N VAL A 41 -3.91 -0.34 0.68
CA VAL A 41 -2.86 0.37 1.40
C VAL A 41 -3.17 0.27 2.88
N VAL A 42 -2.23 -0.27 3.64
CA VAL A 42 -2.35 -0.38 5.10
C VAL A 42 -1.39 0.61 5.74
N ILE A 43 -1.90 1.46 6.61
CA ILE A 43 -1.12 2.46 7.34
C ILE A 43 -1.26 2.13 8.83
N LEU A 44 -0.16 1.77 9.45
CA LEU A 44 -0.06 1.56 10.88
C LEU A 44 0.55 2.82 11.51
N GLY A 45 -0.13 3.37 12.50
CA GLY A 45 0.45 4.42 13.35
C GLY A 45 1.55 3.83 14.25
N ASP A 46 1.87 4.55 15.32
CA ASP A 46 2.85 4.11 16.31
C ASP A 46 2.40 2.80 16.96
N THR A 47 3.19 1.76 16.80
CA THR A 47 2.81 0.42 17.27
C THR A 47 4.01 -0.48 17.45
N ARG A 48 3.90 -1.40 18.38
CA ARG A 48 4.79 -2.56 18.46
C ARG A 48 4.41 -3.57 17.36
N LYS A 49 5.36 -4.40 16.97
CA LYS A 49 5.05 -5.61 16.19
C LYS A 49 4.01 -6.44 16.93
N THR A 50 2.83 -6.62 16.34
CA THR A 50 1.73 -7.42 16.90
C THR A 50 1.17 -8.38 15.83
N PRO A 51 0.54 -9.50 16.23
CA PRO A 51 -0.15 -10.37 15.27
C PRO A 51 -1.21 -9.61 14.44
N ASN A 52 -1.98 -8.73 15.08
CA ASN A 52 -3.03 -7.94 14.41
C ASN A 52 -2.48 -7.04 13.31
N ALA A 53 -1.28 -6.49 13.48
CA ALA A 53 -0.62 -5.69 12.43
C ALA A 53 -0.34 -6.53 11.18
N GLY A 54 0.15 -7.76 11.37
CA GLY A 54 0.38 -8.71 10.27
C GLY A 54 -0.92 -9.15 9.60
N GLU A 55 -1.96 -9.43 10.39
CA GLU A 55 -3.27 -9.85 9.90
C GLU A 55 -3.91 -8.75 9.04
N LEU A 56 -3.91 -7.50 9.53
CA LEU A 56 -4.42 -6.34 8.81
C LEU A 56 -3.64 -6.10 7.49
N ALA A 57 -2.33 -6.31 7.50
CA ALA A 57 -1.46 -6.08 6.36
C ALA A 57 -1.47 -7.20 5.32
N THR A 58 -2.14 -8.33 5.59
CA THR A 58 -2.08 -9.52 4.74
C THR A 58 -2.43 -9.21 3.28
N GLY A 59 -1.47 -9.43 2.39
CA GLY A 59 -1.61 -9.26 0.94
C GLY A 59 -1.84 -7.82 0.48
N ALA A 60 -1.52 -6.82 1.31
CA ALA A 60 -1.63 -5.42 0.94
C ALA A 60 -0.61 -5.06 -0.17
N ASP A 61 -0.99 -4.15 -1.06
CA ASP A 61 -0.07 -3.64 -2.09
C ASP A 61 1.03 -2.77 -1.46
N VAL A 62 0.67 -2.01 -0.42
CA VAL A 62 1.60 -1.16 0.33
C VAL A 62 1.29 -1.25 1.83
N LEU A 63 2.34 -1.45 2.62
CA LEU A 63 2.33 -1.29 4.07
C LEU A 63 3.17 -0.08 4.46
N VAL A 64 2.56 0.87 5.18
CA VAL A 64 3.25 1.97 5.86
C VAL A 64 3.35 1.60 7.34
N HIS A 65 4.57 1.47 7.82
CA HIS A 65 4.86 1.02 9.19
C HIS A 65 5.88 1.93 9.86
N GLU A 66 5.69 2.23 11.12
CA GLU A 66 6.67 2.95 11.91
C GLU A 66 7.99 2.18 12.04
N SER A 67 9.08 2.90 12.20
CA SER A 67 10.42 2.37 12.38
C SER A 67 11.24 3.33 13.24
N THR A 68 10.76 3.56 14.45
CA THR A 68 11.37 4.52 15.39
C THR A 68 12.77 4.08 15.80
N TYR A 69 13.05 2.76 15.79
CA TYR A 69 14.28 2.16 16.25
C TYR A 69 14.97 1.31 15.17
N GLY A 70 16.30 1.22 15.28
CA GLY A 70 17.13 0.38 14.43
C GLY A 70 17.37 -1.03 14.99
N LYS A 71 18.14 -1.81 14.22
CA LYS A 71 18.61 -3.14 14.62
C LYS A 71 19.39 -3.08 15.94
N GLY A 72 19.08 -3.98 16.85
CA GLY A 72 19.70 -4.05 18.19
C GLY A 72 18.97 -3.23 19.27
N GLU A 73 18.05 -2.36 18.92
CA GLU A 73 17.30 -1.52 19.86
C GLU A 73 15.92 -2.10 20.24
N GLY A 74 15.71 -3.41 20.06
CA GLY A 74 14.42 -4.05 20.32
C GLY A 74 13.91 -3.93 21.76
N LYS A 75 14.81 -3.78 22.76
CA LYS A 75 14.43 -3.53 24.15
C LYS A 75 13.83 -2.13 24.31
N GLN A 76 14.46 -1.11 23.72
CA GLN A 76 13.97 0.27 23.74
C GLN A 76 12.64 0.37 23.00
N ALA A 77 12.55 -0.20 21.79
CA ALA A 77 11.32 -0.26 21.03
C ALA A 77 10.18 -0.84 21.86
N ARG A 78 10.41 -1.96 22.52
CA ARG A 78 9.40 -2.61 23.39
C ARG A 78 8.97 -1.71 24.53
N ASN A 79 9.93 -1.07 25.22
CA ASN A 79 9.66 -0.25 26.40
C ASN A 79 8.85 1.02 26.05
N HIS A 80 9.02 1.54 24.84
CA HIS A 80 8.36 2.76 24.37
C HIS A 80 7.18 2.48 23.41
N TYR A 81 6.75 1.22 23.29
CA TYR A 81 5.61 0.80 22.47
C TYR A 81 5.78 1.05 20.96
N HIS A 82 7.03 1.00 20.50
CA HIS A 82 7.41 1.17 19.10
C HIS A 82 7.99 -0.09 18.47
N SER A 83 8.33 0.01 17.19
CA SER A 83 8.98 -1.05 16.42
C SER A 83 10.39 -0.65 15.96
N THR A 84 11.18 -1.68 15.66
CA THR A 84 12.44 -1.53 14.93
C THR A 84 12.22 -1.73 13.44
N SER A 85 13.16 -1.26 12.61
CA SER A 85 13.18 -1.49 11.15
C SER A 85 13.08 -2.98 10.79
N ILE A 86 13.74 -3.83 11.59
CA ILE A 86 13.69 -5.29 11.44
C ILE A 86 12.28 -5.83 11.72
N GLN A 87 11.65 -5.37 12.80
CA GLN A 87 10.29 -5.80 13.15
C GLN A 87 9.25 -5.36 12.13
N ALA A 88 9.37 -4.15 11.57
CA ALA A 88 8.53 -3.69 10.48
C ALA A 88 8.69 -4.57 9.23
N ALA A 89 9.94 -4.92 8.87
CA ALA A 89 10.22 -5.80 7.75
C ALA A 89 9.71 -7.23 7.97
N GLU A 90 9.79 -7.77 9.19
CA GLU A 90 9.20 -9.07 9.53
C GLU A 90 7.67 -9.08 9.41
N VAL A 91 7.00 -7.97 9.75
CA VAL A 91 5.55 -7.83 9.51
C VAL A 91 5.26 -7.85 8.02
N ALA A 92 6.01 -7.09 7.23
CA ALA A 92 5.83 -6.99 5.78
C ALA A 92 6.04 -8.35 5.08
N GLU A 93 7.11 -9.06 5.42
CA GLU A 93 7.44 -10.38 4.86
C GLU A 93 6.37 -11.41 5.20
N ASN A 94 6.01 -11.52 6.48
CA ASN A 94 5.01 -12.50 6.94
C ASN A 94 3.61 -12.22 6.39
N ALA A 95 3.27 -10.95 6.17
CA ALA A 95 1.99 -10.55 5.60
C ALA A 95 1.95 -10.63 4.06
N GLY A 96 3.10 -10.86 3.40
CA GLY A 96 3.19 -10.94 1.95
C GLY A 96 2.78 -9.64 1.25
N VAL A 97 3.19 -8.48 1.79
CA VAL A 97 2.87 -7.18 1.20
C VAL A 97 3.68 -6.92 -0.07
N GLY A 98 3.18 -6.06 -0.95
CA GLY A 98 3.91 -5.68 -2.17
C GLY A 98 5.08 -4.75 -1.90
N ARG A 99 4.96 -3.84 -0.92
CA ARG A 99 5.98 -2.84 -0.57
C ARG A 99 5.86 -2.41 0.89
N LEU A 100 7.01 -2.16 1.52
CA LEU A 100 7.10 -1.58 2.85
C LEU A 100 7.64 -0.14 2.77
N LEU A 101 6.91 0.79 3.37
CA LEU A 101 7.32 2.17 3.57
C LEU A 101 7.54 2.41 5.06
N LEU A 102 8.77 2.75 5.44
CA LEU A 102 9.14 3.04 6.82
C LEU A 102 8.95 4.52 7.11
N THR A 103 8.20 4.82 8.16
CA THR A 103 7.89 6.17 8.65
C THR A 103 8.21 6.29 10.13
N HIS A 104 7.88 7.45 10.76
CA HIS A 104 8.10 7.73 12.18
C HIS A 104 9.54 7.44 12.62
N ILE A 105 10.48 7.96 11.86
CA ILE A 105 11.91 7.76 12.10
C ILE A 105 12.37 8.66 13.26
N SER A 106 13.02 8.07 14.27
CA SER A 106 13.57 8.85 15.39
C SER A 106 14.56 9.90 14.88
N ALA A 107 14.54 11.09 15.48
CA ALA A 107 15.48 12.17 15.18
C ALA A 107 16.97 11.74 15.27
N ARG A 108 17.29 10.67 16.01
CA ARG A 108 18.62 10.08 16.07
C ARG A 108 19.10 9.55 14.71
N TYR A 109 18.17 9.22 13.82
CA TYR A 109 18.43 8.73 12.46
C TYR A 109 18.17 9.81 11.40
N ALA A 110 18.14 11.10 11.78
CA ALA A 110 17.90 12.17 10.83
C ALA A 110 18.92 12.19 9.68
N GLY A 111 18.50 12.61 8.51
CA GLY A 111 19.34 12.73 7.33
C GLY A 111 19.81 11.39 6.78
N LYS A 112 21.10 11.26 6.47
CA LYS A 112 21.67 10.05 5.83
C LYS A 112 21.50 8.78 6.67
N SER A 113 21.38 8.89 7.98
CA SER A 113 21.21 7.76 8.89
C SER A 113 19.85 7.08 8.76
N ALA A 114 18.83 7.77 8.24
CA ALA A 114 17.52 7.15 7.98
C ALA A 114 17.62 6.01 6.96
N ASN A 115 18.51 6.14 5.98
CA ASN A 115 18.74 5.08 4.99
C ASN A 115 19.30 3.79 5.61
N GLU A 116 19.99 3.90 6.76
CA GLU A 116 20.47 2.73 7.50
C GLU A 116 19.32 1.83 7.95
N LEU A 117 18.21 2.42 8.38
CA LEU A 117 17.01 1.66 8.76
C LEU A 117 16.42 0.89 7.56
N ALA A 118 16.36 1.53 6.40
CA ALA A 118 15.93 0.83 5.18
C ALA A 118 16.91 -0.28 4.78
N TYR A 119 18.21 -0.06 4.91
CA TYR A 119 19.22 -1.07 4.64
C TYR A 119 19.07 -2.29 5.56
N GLN A 120 18.89 -2.04 6.85
CA GLN A 120 18.62 -3.10 7.83
C GLN A 120 17.35 -3.89 7.49
N ALA A 121 16.24 -3.19 7.19
CA ALA A 121 14.97 -3.81 6.85
C ALA A 121 15.05 -4.66 5.58
N ARG A 122 15.80 -4.22 4.58
CA ARG A 122 16.01 -4.94 3.30
C ARG A 122 16.71 -6.29 3.46
N THR A 123 17.37 -6.54 4.58
CA THR A 123 17.93 -7.87 4.86
C THR A 123 16.83 -8.93 5.07
N ILE A 124 15.59 -8.50 5.31
CA ILE A 124 14.41 -9.36 5.52
C ILE A 124 13.40 -9.14 4.38
N PHE A 125 13.05 -7.90 4.08
CA PHE A 125 12.08 -7.55 3.05
C PHE A 125 12.70 -6.53 2.08
N GLU A 126 13.09 -6.99 0.89
CA GLU A 126 13.87 -6.21 -0.08
C GLU A 126 13.16 -4.94 -0.54
N ASN A 127 11.85 -5.03 -0.83
CA ASN A 127 11.07 -3.90 -1.34
C ASN A 127 10.69 -2.90 -0.23
N THR A 128 11.71 -2.37 0.45
CA THR A 128 11.57 -1.44 1.59
C THR A 128 12.19 -0.09 1.28
N ARG A 129 11.50 0.99 1.70
CA ARG A 129 12.01 2.38 1.66
C ARG A 129 11.68 3.11 2.95
N VAL A 130 12.57 4.04 3.35
CA VAL A 130 12.21 5.12 4.27
C VAL A 130 11.53 6.20 3.45
N VAL A 131 10.51 6.82 4.04
CA VAL A 131 9.76 7.93 3.44
C VAL A 131 9.89 9.20 4.27
N ASN A 132 9.85 10.33 3.59
CA ASN A 132 9.82 11.66 4.18
C ASN A 132 8.43 12.27 3.98
N ASP A 133 8.18 13.37 4.69
CA ASP A 133 6.97 14.17 4.45
C ASP A 133 6.96 14.63 3.00
N PHE A 134 5.77 14.62 2.40
CA PHE A 134 5.50 14.97 1.00
C PHE A 134 6.04 14.01 -0.07
N ASP A 135 6.66 12.88 0.31
CA ASP A 135 6.97 11.84 -0.67
C ASP A 135 5.68 11.28 -1.29
N VAL A 136 5.64 11.19 -2.62
CA VAL A 136 4.51 10.67 -3.37
C VAL A 136 4.82 9.30 -3.95
N PHE A 137 3.91 8.35 -3.74
CA PHE A 137 4.02 6.98 -4.23
C PHE A 137 2.82 6.61 -5.09
N GLU A 138 3.07 6.16 -6.29
CA GLU A 138 2.05 5.52 -7.10
C GLU A 138 1.88 4.05 -6.70
N VAL A 139 0.62 3.63 -6.59
CA VAL A 139 0.23 2.23 -6.41
C VAL A 139 -0.47 1.78 -7.69
N PRO A 140 0.26 1.23 -8.68
CA PRO A 140 -0.29 0.93 -9.99
C PRO A 140 -1.37 -0.16 -9.94
N CYS A 141 -2.36 -0.08 -10.84
CA CYS A 141 -3.37 -1.11 -11.04
C CYS A 141 -2.82 -2.24 -11.93
N GLY A 142 -3.00 -3.50 -11.51
CA GLY A 142 -2.73 -4.68 -12.33
C GLY A 142 -1.42 -5.38 -12.00
N GLU A 143 -1.07 -6.39 -12.77
CA GLU A 143 0.05 -7.33 -12.55
C GLU A 143 1.46 -6.70 -12.52
N GLN A 144 1.56 -5.38 -12.70
CA GLN A 144 2.83 -4.65 -12.69
C GLN A 144 3.29 -4.20 -11.29
N SER A 145 2.59 -4.57 -10.22
CA SER A 145 2.92 -4.12 -8.85
C SER A 145 4.29 -4.60 -8.34
N ASN A 146 4.88 -5.60 -8.96
CA ASN A 146 6.10 -6.26 -8.45
C ASN A 146 7.41 -5.96 -9.21
N SER A 147 7.45 -5.08 -10.20
CA SER A 147 8.60 -5.14 -11.11
C SER A 147 9.41 -3.87 -11.41
N LYS A 148 9.15 -2.71 -10.83
CA LYS A 148 10.10 -1.57 -10.99
C LYS A 148 10.10 -0.63 -9.78
N PRO A 149 11.29 -0.18 -9.34
CA PRO A 149 11.37 0.93 -8.39
C PRO A 149 10.78 2.18 -9.04
N ILE A 150 9.73 2.73 -8.44
CA ILE A 150 9.14 3.99 -8.88
C ILE A 150 10.16 5.11 -8.64
N LYS A 151 10.45 5.89 -9.67
CA LYS A 151 11.22 7.13 -9.51
C LYS A 151 10.39 8.09 -8.66
N LEU A 152 10.96 8.53 -7.53
CA LEU A 152 10.44 9.64 -6.77
C LEU A 152 10.68 10.91 -7.61
N THR A 153 9.63 11.64 -7.92
CA THR A 153 9.74 13.04 -8.33
C THR A 153 9.61 13.86 -7.05
N PRO A 154 10.60 14.68 -6.67
CA PRO A 154 10.39 15.69 -5.65
C PRO A 154 9.25 16.60 -6.11
N VAL A 155 8.37 16.99 -5.20
CA VAL A 155 7.43 18.07 -5.46
C VAL A 155 8.28 19.33 -5.51
N ASP A 156 8.35 19.99 -6.66
CA ASP A 156 9.05 21.27 -6.81
C ASP A 156 8.41 22.27 -5.84
N GLU A 157 9.26 22.91 -4.99
CA GLU A 157 8.85 23.88 -3.96
C GLU A 157 8.42 25.26 -4.55
N ASP A 158 8.14 25.35 -5.84
CA ASP A 158 7.96 26.60 -6.58
C ASP A 158 6.48 26.96 -6.87
N GLU A 159 5.53 26.64 -5.99
CA GLU A 159 4.20 27.28 -6.01
C GLU A 159 3.79 27.76 -4.60
N GLN A 160 4.39 28.88 -4.17
CA GLN A 160 3.82 29.77 -3.15
C GLN A 160 3.69 31.18 -3.69
#